data_9f1d28c45431c4450ffca5640d26b040
#
_entry.id   9f1d28c45431c4450ffca5640d26b040
#
_cell.length_a   1.000
_cell.length_b   1.000
_cell.length_c   1.000
_cell.angle_alpha   90.00
_cell.angle_beta   90.00
_cell.angle_gamma   90.00
#
_symmetry.space_group_name_H-M   'P 1'
#
loop_
_entity.id
_entity.type
_entity.pdbx_description
1 polymer ?
#
loop_
_entity_poly.entity_id
_entity_poly.type
_entity_poly.pdbx_seq_one_letter_code
_entity_poly.pdbx_strand_id
1 'polypeptide(L)'
;MEKAKLISYINYEVIHLKNFFIILIFLAISACSSIPKNTQDSCAIFEERYLWYKYSKATYEKWGVPIHIQLAFIKKESDFNWLAKPPRQKLFKVIPFKRPSSSFGYSQAVKGTWEQYKKETENPLATRARFKDSVDFIGWYVNKTTKILKISKKDPYKQYLAYYKGWGDYKNYSRDKKAISYARSVREMAKKYRKQLKQCQKNLDKNKYIIF
;
A
#
# COMPACT_ATOMS: atom_id res chain seq x y z
N MET A 1 32.55 -1.10 -52.16
CA MET A 1 31.86 0.13 -51.76
C MET A 1 30.42 -0.12 -51.27
N GLU A 2 29.66 -1.01 -51.91
CA GLU A 2 28.25 -1.30 -51.56
C GLU A 2 28.04 -2.01 -50.21
N LYS A 3 28.88 -2.98 -49.85
CA LYS A 3 28.79 -3.69 -48.56
C LYS A 3 28.98 -2.76 -47.33
N ALA A 4 29.82 -1.74 -47.44
CA ALA A 4 30.06 -0.79 -46.35
C ALA A 4 28.84 0.13 -46.13
N LYS A 5 28.12 0.52 -47.18
CA LYS A 5 26.87 1.29 -47.08
C LYS A 5 25.74 0.48 -46.47
N LEU A 6 25.64 -0.79 -46.84
CA LEU A 6 24.63 -1.71 -46.27
C LEU A 6 24.84 -1.94 -44.75
N ILE A 7 26.09 -2.14 -44.32
CA ILE A 7 26.42 -2.32 -42.89
C ILE A 7 26.12 -1.02 -42.10
N SER A 8 26.43 0.16 -42.68
CA SER A 8 26.13 1.44 -42.05
C SER A 8 24.61 1.65 -41.89
N TYR A 9 23.83 1.30 -42.89
CA TYR A 9 22.35 1.40 -42.85
C TYR A 9 21.74 0.45 -41.82
N ILE A 10 22.18 -0.81 -41.76
CA ILE A 10 21.73 -1.76 -40.77
C ILE A 10 22.06 -1.32 -39.34
N ASN A 11 23.27 -0.81 -39.11
CA ASN A 11 23.66 -0.28 -37.81
C ASN A 11 22.82 0.94 -37.39
N TYR A 12 22.46 1.82 -38.32
CA TYR A 12 21.59 2.98 -38.05
C TYR A 12 20.20 2.53 -37.62
N GLU A 13 19.57 1.60 -38.32
CA GLU A 13 18.25 1.03 -37.99
C GLU A 13 18.26 0.34 -36.63
N VAL A 14 19.27 -0.47 -36.32
CA VAL A 14 19.40 -1.18 -35.02
C VAL A 14 19.54 -0.18 -33.87
N ILE A 15 20.30 0.92 -34.05
CA ILE A 15 20.44 1.96 -33.02
C ILE A 15 19.11 2.67 -32.77
N HIS A 16 18.37 3.02 -33.85
CA HIS A 16 17.07 3.66 -33.70
C HIS A 16 16.05 2.75 -33.02
N LEU A 17 16.01 1.48 -33.38
CA LEU A 17 15.13 0.48 -32.76
C LEU A 17 15.45 0.33 -31.27
N LYS A 18 16.72 0.21 -30.92
CA LYS A 18 17.18 0.13 -29.52
C LYS A 18 16.80 1.37 -28.70
N ASN A 19 17.00 2.56 -29.25
CA ASN A 19 16.63 3.81 -28.59
C ASN A 19 15.11 3.94 -28.43
N PHE A 20 14.33 3.51 -29.42
CA PHE A 20 12.87 3.45 -29.34
C PHE A 20 12.40 2.53 -28.22
N PHE A 21 12.96 1.33 -28.09
CA PHE A 21 12.64 0.40 -26.98
C PHE A 21 13.05 0.97 -25.62
N ILE A 22 14.18 1.65 -25.52
CA ILE A 22 14.63 2.29 -24.28
C ILE A 22 13.64 3.40 -23.86
N ILE A 23 13.18 4.24 -24.79
CA ILE A 23 12.20 5.30 -24.55
C ILE A 23 10.87 4.69 -24.12
N LEU A 24 10.41 3.60 -24.76
CA LEU A 24 9.19 2.90 -24.40
C LEU A 24 9.24 2.31 -22.97
N ILE A 25 10.40 1.76 -22.60
CA ILE A 25 10.65 1.25 -21.24
C ILE A 25 10.62 2.40 -20.22
N PHE A 26 11.22 3.55 -20.51
CA PHE A 26 11.19 4.73 -19.64
C PHE A 26 9.79 5.30 -19.47
N LEU A 27 8.98 5.35 -20.53
CA LEU A 27 7.58 5.77 -20.49
C LEU A 27 6.71 4.81 -19.67
N ALA A 28 6.94 3.51 -19.77
CA ALA A 28 6.23 2.51 -19.00
C ALA A 28 6.53 2.59 -17.47
N ILE A 29 7.75 2.96 -17.10
CA ILE A 29 8.15 3.10 -15.69
C ILE A 29 7.53 4.36 -15.06
N SER A 30 7.30 5.41 -15.81
CA SER A 30 6.71 6.67 -15.32
C SER A 30 5.22 6.57 -14.97
N ALA A 31 4.52 5.57 -15.48
CA ALA A 31 3.08 5.35 -15.24
C ALA A 31 2.75 4.70 -13.88
N CYS A 32 3.75 4.17 -13.16
CA CYS A 32 3.52 3.35 -11.96
C CYS A 32 3.87 4.08 -10.67
N SER A 33 2.86 4.58 -9.96
CA SER A 33 2.83 4.84 -8.52
C SER A 33 3.10 6.26 -8.00
N SER A 34 2.53 7.28 -8.65
CA SER A 34 2.34 8.54 -7.94
C SER A 34 1.34 8.38 -6.79
N ILE A 35 1.59 9.11 -5.70
CA ILE A 35 0.61 9.23 -4.60
C ILE A 35 -0.66 9.87 -5.17
N PRO A 36 -1.88 9.40 -4.83
CA PRO A 36 -3.12 10.05 -5.28
C PRO A 36 -3.14 11.53 -4.93
N LYS A 37 -3.65 12.36 -5.84
CA LYS A 37 -3.69 13.82 -5.66
C LYS A 37 -4.47 14.25 -4.42
N ASN A 38 -5.54 13.54 -4.10
CA ASN A 38 -6.36 13.80 -2.92
C ASN A 38 -6.51 12.55 -2.05
N THR A 39 -5.53 12.35 -1.15
CA THR A 39 -5.54 11.23 -0.19
C THR A 39 -6.51 11.44 0.99
N GLN A 40 -7.24 12.55 1.03
CA GLN A 40 -8.25 12.84 2.05
C GLN A 40 -9.66 12.40 1.62
N ASP A 41 -9.83 12.00 0.37
CA ASP A 41 -11.11 11.58 -0.19
C ASP A 41 -11.02 10.18 -0.81
N SER A 42 -11.78 9.24 -0.23
CA SER A 42 -11.79 7.85 -0.68
C SER A 42 -12.40 7.67 -2.08
N CYS A 43 -13.34 8.53 -2.49
CA CYS A 43 -13.89 8.50 -3.84
C CYS A 43 -12.83 8.97 -4.84
N ALA A 44 -12.19 10.11 -4.58
CA ALA A 44 -11.13 10.63 -5.43
C ALA A 44 -9.95 9.66 -5.58
N ILE A 45 -9.56 8.97 -4.48
CA ILE A 45 -8.53 7.92 -4.52
C ILE A 45 -8.93 6.82 -5.52
N PHE A 46 -10.17 6.33 -5.45
CA PHE A 46 -10.60 5.21 -6.27
C PHE A 46 -11.00 5.61 -7.71
N GLU A 47 -11.40 6.85 -7.93
CA GLU A 47 -11.59 7.41 -9.27
C GLU A 47 -10.26 7.54 -10.00
N GLU A 48 -9.22 8.04 -9.32
CA GLU A 48 -7.86 8.13 -9.87
C GLU A 48 -7.20 6.76 -10.01
N ARG A 49 -7.48 5.83 -9.08
CA ARG A 49 -6.86 4.50 -8.99
C ARG A 49 -7.92 3.39 -8.90
N TYR A 50 -8.71 3.22 -9.94
CA TYR A 50 -9.83 2.28 -9.94
C TYR A 50 -9.44 0.84 -9.57
N LEU A 51 -8.28 0.36 -9.99
CA LEU A 51 -7.77 -0.96 -9.60
C LEU A 51 -7.59 -1.10 -8.08
N TRP A 52 -7.32 -0.01 -7.37
CA TRP A 52 -7.22 -0.05 -5.91
C TRP A 52 -8.56 -0.34 -5.26
N TYR A 53 -9.65 0.15 -5.85
CA TYR A 53 -10.99 -0.24 -5.40
C TYR A 53 -11.23 -1.75 -5.56
N LYS A 54 -10.89 -2.32 -6.72
CA LYS A 54 -11.01 -3.76 -6.96
C LYS A 54 -10.18 -4.57 -5.96
N TYR A 55 -8.95 -4.19 -5.70
CA TYR A 55 -8.07 -4.86 -4.73
C TYR A 55 -8.62 -4.76 -3.30
N SER A 56 -9.09 -3.59 -2.90
CA SER A 56 -9.68 -3.39 -1.58
C SER A 56 -10.99 -4.18 -1.42
N LYS A 57 -11.79 -4.28 -2.48
CA LYS A 57 -13.02 -5.09 -2.50
C LYS A 57 -12.71 -6.59 -2.38
N ALA A 58 -11.76 -7.10 -3.15
CA ALA A 58 -11.29 -8.48 -3.05
C ALA A 58 -10.76 -8.81 -1.63
N THR A 59 -10.03 -7.87 -1.01
CA THR A 59 -9.57 -8.00 0.37
C THR A 59 -10.75 -8.05 1.35
N TYR A 60 -11.79 -7.22 1.14
CA TYR A 60 -13.01 -7.28 1.95
C TYR A 60 -13.73 -8.62 1.81
N GLU A 61 -13.87 -9.13 0.60
CA GLU A 61 -14.51 -10.42 0.31
C GLU A 61 -13.74 -11.58 0.96
N LYS A 62 -12.42 -11.56 0.88
CA LYS A 62 -11.54 -12.61 1.43
C LYS A 62 -11.44 -12.58 2.96
N TRP A 63 -11.28 -11.39 3.56
CA TRP A 63 -10.94 -11.24 4.97
C TRP A 63 -12.05 -10.62 5.82
N GLY A 64 -13.10 -10.07 5.22
CA GLY A 64 -14.19 -9.38 5.91
C GLY A 64 -13.81 -8.03 6.53
N VAL A 65 -12.69 -7.43 6.10
CA VAL A 65 -12.21 -6.14 6.61
C VAL A 65 -12.77 -4.99 5.76
N PRO A 66 -13.55 -4.05 6.32
CA PRO A 66 -14.18 -2.97 5.54
C PRO A 66 -13.16 -2.11 4.78
N ILE A 67 -13.47 -1.76 3.53
CA ILE A 67 -12.59 -0.99 2.62
C ILE A 67 -12.09 0.32 3.27
N HIS A 68 -12.99 1.06 3.95
CA HIS A 68 -12.63 2.32 4.62
C HIS A 68 -11.61 2.15 5.75
N ILE A 69 -11.56 0.99 6.39
CA ILE A 69 -10.55 0.66 7.42
C ILE A 69 -9.21 0.35 6.76
N GLN A 70 -9.21 -0.43 5.67
CA GLN A 70 -7.99 -0.71 4.90
C GLN A 70 -7.32 0.59 4.44
N LEU A 71 -8.10 1.52 3.83
CA LEU A 71 -7.58 2.82 3.38
C LEU A 71 -7.06 3.67 4.53
N ALA A 72 -7.77 3.70 5.68
CA ALA A 72 -7.35 4.49 6.84
C ALA A 72 -6.01 3.99 7.41
N PHE A 73 -5.74 2.69 7.36
CA PHE A 73 -4.44 2.13 7.73
C PHE A 73 -3.35 2.59 6.76
N ILE A 74 -3.55 2.42 5.44
CA ILE A 74 -2.60 2.88 4.42
C ILE A 74 -2.32 4.38 4.56
N LYS A 75 -3.37 5.19 4.74
CA LYS A 75 -3.24 6.64 4.97
C LYS A 75 -2.35 6.95 6.16
N LYS A 76 -2.54 6.26 7.27
CA LYS A 76 -1.76 6.48 8.49
C LYS A 76 -0.32 5.99 8.37
N GLU A 77 -0.08 4.86 7.73
CA GLU A 77 1.22 4.22 7.64
C GLU A 77 2.15 4.91 6.65
N SER A 78 1.65 5.29 5.48
CA SER A 78 2.49 5.77 4.39
C SER A 78 1.96 6.98 3.66
N ASP A 79 0.74 7.43 3.95
CA ASP A 79 0.01 8.40 3.11
C ASP A 79 -0.01 8.00 1.62
N PHE A 80 -0.24 6.71 1.38
CA PHE A 80 -0.23 6.10 0.04
C PHE A 80 1.12 6.16 -0.69
N ASN A 81 2.22 6.38 0.03
CA ASN A 81 3.56 6.32 -0.55
C ASN A 81 4.10 4.88 -0.55
N TRP A 82 4.29 4.30 -1.73
CA TRP A 82 4.77 2.94 -1.93
C TRP A 82 6.22 2.70 -1.52
N LEU A 83 7.05 3.77 -1.48
CA LEU A 83 8.45 3.74 -1.05
C LEU A 83 8.66 4.23 0.38
N ALA A 84 7.57 4.46 1.14
CA ALA A 84 7.69 4.96 2.50
C ALA A 84 8.60 4.07 3.36
N LYS A 85 9.50 4.70 4.08
CA LYS A 85 10.45 4.08 5.02
C LYS A 85 10.52 4.92 6.29
N PRO A 86 10.74 4.32 7.46
CA PRO A 86 11.00 5.09 8.68
C PRO A 86 12.21 6.03 8.46
N PRO A 87 12.17 7.24 9.02
CA PRO A 87 13.33 8.14 8.98
C PRO A 87 14.55 7.47 9.61
N ARG A 88 15.74 7.77 9.10
CA ARG A 88 16.98 7.29 9.72
C ARG A 88 17.19 8.02 11.05
N GLN A 89 17.64 7.29 12.04
CA GLN A 89 18.21 7.91 13.24
C GLN A 89 19.46 8.71 12.83
N LYS A 90 19.71 9.79 13.54
CA LYS A 90 20.89 10.63 13.30
C LYS A 90 21.89 10.41 14.42
N LEU A 91 23.11 10.00 14.09
CA LEU A 91 24.24 10.03 15.02
C LEU A 91 24.70 11.49 15.17
N PHE A 92 24.92 11.92 16.40
CA PHE A 92 25.25 13.32 16.72
C PHE A 92 24.30 14.37 16.10
N LYS A 93 23.01 14.01 15.89
CA LYS A 93 21.96 14.83 15.25
C LYS A 93 22.20 15.21 13.79
N VAL A 94 23.33 14.83 13.18
CA VAL A 94 23.73 15.24 11.83
C VAL A 94 23.89 14.05 10.89
N ILE A 95 24.62 13.03 11.29
CA ILE A 95 24.99 11.91 10.42
C ILE A 95 23.86 10.88 10.33
N PRO A 96 23.30 10.57 9.12
CA PRO A 96 22.30 9.52 8.98
C PRO A 96 22.85 8.15 9.38
N PHE A 97 22.22 7.53 10.38
CA PHE A 97 22.57 6.20 10.89
C PHE A 97 21.52 5.16 10.45
N LYS A 98 21.37 4.10 11.21
CA LYS A 98 20.44 3.04 10.86
C LYS A 98 18.97 3.42 11.07
N ARG A 99 18.07 2.71 10.42
CA ARG A 99 16.62 2.87 10.60
C ARG A 99 16.16 2.15 11.85
N PRO A 100 15.20 2.70 12.60
CA PRO A 100 14.70 2.08 13.84
C PRO A 100 13.91 0.80 13.58
N SER A 101 13.44 0.59 12.37
CA SER A 101 12.63 -0.58 12.01
C SER A 101 12.83 -0.96 10.53
N SER A 102 12.49 -2.20 10.20
CA SER A 102 12.48 -2.73 8.83
C SER A 102 11.18 -2.46 8.07
N SER A 103 10.29 -1.59 8.59
CA SER A 103 9.01 -1.27 7.96
C SER A 103 9.20 -0.60 6.60
N PHE A 104 8.29 -0.92 5.65
CA PHE A 104 8.42 -0.46 4.27
C PHE A 104 7.08 -0.46 3.53
N GLY A 105 6.95 0.46 2.57
CA GLY A 105 5.88 0.51 1.60
C GLY A 105 4.54 0.99 2.15
N TYR A 106 3.47 0.67 1.45
CA TYR A 106 2.12 1.15 1.77
C TYR A 106 1.66 0.83 3.19
N SER A 107 1.86 -0.41 3.63
CA SER A 107 1.39 -0.90 4.93
C SER A 107 2.40 -0.73 6.06
N GLN A 108 3.61 -0.27 5.80
CA GLN A 108 4.71 -0.18 6.77
C GLN A 108 4.93 -1.49 7.55
N ALA A 109 4.58 -2.63 6.96
CA ALA A 109 4.82 -3.94 7.54
C ALA A 109 6.32 -4.16 7.79
N VAL A 110 6.68 -4.65 8.97
CA VAL A 110 8.05 -5.08 9.28
C VAL A 110 8.38 -6.41 8.58
N LYS A 111 9.68 -6.63 8.29
CA LYS A 111 10.12 -7.79 7.50
C LYS A 111 9.60 -9.13 8.05
N GLY A 112 9.74 -9.37 9.35
CA GLY A 112 9.31 -10.65 9.96
C GLY A 112 7.82 -10.93 9.80
N THR A 113 6.96 -9.93 10.08
CA THR A 113 5.50 -10.07 9.92
C THR A 113 5.10 -10.22 8.45
N TRP A 114 5.83 -9.56 7.53
CA TRP A 114 5.60 -9.70 6.10
C TRP A 114 5.95 -11.11 5.59
N GLU A 115 7.06 -11.69 6.03
CA GLU A 115 7.42 -13.06 5.65
C GLU A 115 6.42 -14.09 6.24
N GLN A 116 5.93 -13.85 7.45
CA GLN A 116 4.85 -14.67 8.03
C GLN A 116 3.58 -14.60 7.17
N TYR A 117 3.16 -13.42 6.75
CA TYR A 117 2.03 -13.23 5.84
C TYR A 117 2.22 -14.00 4.53
N LYS A 118 3.38 -13.86 3.87
CA LYS A 118 3.69 -14.57 2.62
C LYS A 118 3.58 -16.08 2.79
N LYS A 119 4.11 -16.62 3.88
CA LYS A 119 4.05 -18.05 4.19
C LYS A 119 2.61 -18.53 4.43
N GLU A 120 1.84 -17.81 5.25
CA GLU A 120 0.47 -18.20 5.63
C GLU A 120 -0.54 -18.00 4.50
N THR A 121 -0.26 -17.16 3.52
CA THR A 121 -1.14 -16.91 2.37
C THR A 121 -0.66 -17.58 1.08
N GLU A 122 0.44 -18.34 1.14
CA GLU A 122 1.07 -19.01 0.00
C GLU A 122 1.37 -18.04 -1.16
N ASN A 123 1.73 -16.77 -0.82
CA ASN A 123 2.02 -15.73 -1.80
C ASN A 123 3.48 -15.26 -1.72
N PRO A 124 4.45 -16.06 -2.20
CA PRO A 124 5.88 -15.75 -2.10
C PRO A 124 6.29 -14.50 -2.88
N LEU A 125 5.52 -14.14 -3.94
CA LEU A 125 5.81 -12.98 -4.80
C LEU A 125 5.19 -11.67 -4.29
N ALA A 126 4.51 -11.68 -3.14
CA ALA A 126 3.96 -10.46 -2.56
C ALA A 126 5.06 -9.45 -2.21
N THR A 127 4.82 -8.17 -2.51
CA THR A 127 5.74 -7.07 -2.21
C THR A 127 5.05 -5.93 -1.46
N ARG A 128 5.73 -5.39 -0.45
CA ARG A 128 5.24 -4.27 0.37
C ARG A 128 5.06 -2.96 -0.41
N ALA A 129 5.66 -2.87 -1.60
CA ALA A 129 5.55 -1.71 -2.50
C ALA A 129 4.32 -1.78 -3.44
N ARG A 130 3.59 -2.89 -3.49
CA ARG A 130 2.42 -3.07 -4.33
C ARG A 130 1.14 -2.91 -3.52
N PHE A 131 0.25 -2.01 -3.95
CA PHE A 131 -0.98 -1.70 -3.20
C PHE A 131 -1.85 -2.94 -2.97
N LYS A 132 -2.06 -3.78 -4.00
CA LYS A 132 -2.80 -5.05 -3.91
C LYS A 132 -2.33 -5.91 -2.75
N ASP A 133 -1.03 -6.11 -2.63
CA ASP A 133 -0.47 -6.99 -1.61
C ASP A 133 -0.53 -6.34 -0.22
N SER A 134 -0.39 -5.02 -0.17
CA SER A 134 -0.43 -4.28 1.10
C SER A 134 -1.83 -4.22 1.71
N VAL A 135 -2.89 -4.10 0.90
CA VAL A 135 -4.26 -4.17 1.43
C VAL A 135 -4.63 -5.60 1.81
N ASP A 136 -4.20 -6.62 1.05
CA ASP A 136 -4.40 -8.03 1.41
C ASP A 136 -3.67 -8.37 2.72
N PHE A 137 -2.44 -7.86 2.91
CA PHE A 137 -1.70 -7.97 4.18
C PHE A 137 -2.47 -7.33 5.35
N ILE A 138 -3.03 -6.13 5.18
CA ILE A 138 -3.86 -5.48 6.22
C ILE A 138 -5.08 -6.35 6.52
N GLY A 139 -5.72 -6.89 5.50
CA GLY A 139 -6.84 -7.84 5.64
C GLY A 139 -6.47 -9.06 6.48
N TRP A 140 -5.36 -9.72 6.13
CA TRP A 140 -4.82 -10.85 6.86
C TRP A 140 -4.49 -10.49 8.31
N TYR A 141 -3.79 -9.36 8.55
CA TYR A 141 -3.39 -8.95 9.89
C TYR A 141 -4.59 -8.67 10.80
N VAL A 142 -5.57 -7.91 10.31
CA VAL A 142 -6.82 -7.60 11.04
C VAL A 142 -7.61 -8.88 11.33
N ASN A 143 -7.70 -9.81 10.37
CA ASN A 143 -8.34 -11.10 10.57
C ASN A 143 -7.64 -11.92 11.66
N LYS A 144 -6.30 -11.95 11.65
CA LYS A 144 -5.49 -12.63 12.65
C LYS A 144 -5.62 -11.96 14.03
N THR A 145 -5.61 -10.63 14.09
CA THR A 145 -5.88 -9.85 15.30
C THR A 145 -7.25 -10.21 15.91
N THR A 146 -8.29 -10.33 15.08
CA THR A 146 -9.62 -10.75 15.53
C THR A 146 -9.60 -12.14 16.16
N LYS A 147 -8.86 -13.07 15.56
CA LYS A 147 -8.74 -14.44 16.11
C LYS A 147 -7.98 -14.48 17.44
N ILE A 148 -6.89 -13.73 17.55
CA ILE A 148 -5.99 -13.73 18.73
C ILE A 148 -6.57 -12.89 19.87
N LEU A 149 -7.02 -11.66 19.58
CA LEU A 149 -7.39 -10.67 20.59
C LEU A 149 -8.91 -10.50 20.75
N LYS A 150 -9.73 -11.23 19.95
CA LYS A 150 -11.19 -11.14 19.94
C LYS A 150 -11.71 -9.72 19.63
N ILE A 151 -10.93 -8.92 18.89
CA ILE A 151 -11.29 -7.56 18.47
C ILE A 151 -12.11 -7.62 17.17
N SER A 152 -13.23 -6.89 17.11
CA SER A 152 -14.04 -6.82 15.88
C SER A 152 -13.25 -6.24 14.72
N LYS A 153 -13.38 -6.84 13.52
CA LYS A 153 -12.83 -6.32 12.27
C LYS A 153 -13.36 -4.91 11.89
N LYS A 154 -14.51 -4.52 12.48
CA LYS A 154 -15.18 -3.24 12.28
C LYS A 154 -14.75 -2.16 13.28
N ASP A 155 -13.83 -2.46 14.20
CA ASP A 155 -13.28 -1.51 15.18
C ASP A 155 -11.90 -1.01 14.72
N PRO A 156 -11.82 0.09 13.96
CA PRO A 156 -10.54 0.61 13.44
C PRO A 156 -9.60 1.07 14.55
N TYR A 157 -10.13 1.52 15.69
CA TYR A 157 -9.32 2.00 16.81
C TYR A 157 -8.53 0.87 17.45
N LYS A 158 -9.22 -0.17 17.91
CA LYS A 158 -8.58 -1.31 18.58
C LYS A 158 -7.72 -2.13 17.62
N GLN A 159 -8.17 -2.30 16.37
CA GLN A 159 -7.40 -2.98 15.34
C GLN A 159 -6.08 -2.24 15.04
N TYR A 160 -6.11 -0.91 14.97
CA TYR A 160 -4.90 -0.14 14.74
C TYR A 160 -3.96 -0.13 15.96
N LEU A 161 -4.48 -0.11 17.18
CA LEU A 161 -3.66 -0.30 18.38
C LEU A 161 -2.88 -1.62 18.34
N ALA A 162 -3.56 -2.71 17.95
CA ALA A 162 -2.91 -4.01 17.79
C ALA A 162 -1.90 -4.02 16.64
N TYR A 163 -2.19 -3.29 15.55
CA TYR A 163 -1.28 -3.15 14.43
C TYR A 163 0.01 -2.42 14.83
N TYR A 164 -0.12 -1.33 15.55
CA TYR A 164 1.00 -0.48 15.97
C TYR A 164 1.86 -1.13 17.07
N LYS A 165 1.23 -1.79 18.05
CA LYS A 165 1.90 -2.41 19.20
C LYS A 165 2.39 -3.83 18.92
N GLY A 166 1.78 -4.51 17.95
CA GLY A 166 1.89 -5.96 17.80
C GLY A 166 1.03 -6.73 18.82
N TRP A 167 0.71 -7.96 18.50
CA TRP A 167 -0.21 -8.78 19.32
C TRP A 167 0.31 -9.03 20.74
N GLY A 168 1.62 -9.22 20.92
CA GLY A 168 2.23 -9.50 22.23
C GLY A 168 2.19 -8.31 23.19
N ASP A 169 2.36 -7.10 22.66
CA ASP A 169 2.40 -5.87 23.48
C ASP A 169 1.07 -5.10 23.49
N TYR A 170 0.03 -5.61 22.84
CA TYR A 170 -1.27 -4.96 22.78
C TYR A 170 -1.83 -4.57 24.15
N LYS A 171 -1.71 -5.43 25.15
CA LYS A 171 -2.24 -5.18 26.52
C LYS A 171 -1.64 -3.93 27.17
N ASN A 172 -0.48 -3.49 26.72
CA ASN A 172 0.24 -2.32 27.26
C ASN A 172 -0.08 -1.01 26.53
N TYR A 173 -1.06 -1.00 25.59
CA TYR A 173 -1.36 0.20 24.80
C TYR A 173 -1.77 1.42 25.62
N SER A 174 -2.40 1.23 26.79
CA SER A 174 -2.89 2.31 27.66
C SER A 174 -1.76 3.22 28.18
N ARG A 175 -0.52 2.73 28.23
CA ARG A 175 0.68 3.47 28.63
C ARG A 175 1.32 4.22 27.44
N ASP A 176 0.88 3.98 26.21
CA ASP A 176 1.45 4.53 24.99
C ASP A 176 0.55 5.63 24.42
N LYS A 177 0.74 6.87 24.87
CA LYS A 177 -0.02 8.05 24.41
C LYS A 177 0.06 8.24 22.90
N LYS A 178 1.20 7.88 22.28
CA LYS A 178 1.40 7.98 20.82
C LYS A 178 0.55 6.95 20.08
N ALA A 179 0.56 5.69 20.52
CA ALA A 179 -0.30 4.64 19.95
C ALA A 179 -1.78 5.03 20.02
N ILE A 180 -2.22 5.54 21.18
CA ILE A 180 -3.59 6.02 21.40
C ILE A 180 -3.95 7.16 20.42
N SER A 181 -3.08 8.15 20.29
CA SER A 181 -3.28 9.28 19.37
C SER A 181 -3.38 8.81 17.92
N TYR A 182 -2.51 7.91 17.50
CA TYR A 182 -2.52 7.35 16.15
C TYR A 182 -3.80 6.53 15.89
N ALA A 183 -4.20 5.69 16.82
CA ALA A 183 -5.42 4.89 16.69
C ALA A 183 -6.69 5.79 16.62
N ARG A 184 -6.73 6.90 17.37
CA ARG A 184 -7.80 7.90 17.26
C ARG A 184 -7.83 8.51 15.85
N SER A 185 -6.69 8.92 15.31
CA SER A 185 -6.61 9.50 13.95
C SER A 185 -7.07 8.51 12.89
N VAL A 186 -6.72 7.23 13.00
CA VAL A 186 -7.19 6.17 12.10
C VAL A 186 -8.70 5.97 12.19
N ARG A 187 -9.26 5.98 13.41
CA ARG A 187 -10.71 5.89 13.61
C ARG A 187 -11.45 7.03 12.92
N GLU A 188 -10.98 8.27 13.09
CA GLU A 188 -11.64 9.44 12.48
C GLU A 188 -11.48 9.41 10.95
N MET A 189 -10.34 9.01 10.43
CA MET A 189 -10.15 8.84 8.99
C MET A 189 -11.04 7.71 8.42
N ALA A 190 -11.15 6.59 9.13
CA ALA A 190 -12.04 5.49 8.72
C ALA A 190 -13.52 5.93 8.68
N LYS A 191 -13.97 6.76 9.65
CA LYS A 191 -15.31 7.34 9.63
C LYS A 191 -15.52 8.24 8.41
N LYS A 192 -14.56 9.13 8.12
CA LYS A 192 -14.57 10.02 6.97
C LYS A 192 -14.66 9.23 5.66
N TYR A 193 -13.76 8.28 5.44
CA TYR A 193 -13.77 7.42 4.25
C TYR A 193 -15.05 6.60 4.12
N ARG A 194 -15.60 6.09 5.22
CA ARG A 194 -16.89 5.38 5.20
C ARG A 194 -18.03 6.27 4.70
N LYS A 195 -18.07 7.54 5.14
CA LYS A 195 -19.11 8.51 4.69
C LYS A 195 -18.98 8.78 3.21
N GLN A 196 -17.76 9.02 2.72
CA GLN A 196 -17.49 9.29 1.30
C GLN A 196 -17.84 8.09 0.42
N LEU A 197 -17.39 6.87 0.77
CA LEU A 197 -17.66 5.66 0.01
C LEU A 197 -19.15 5.38 -0.17
N LYS A 198 -20.01 5.74 0.80
CA LYS A 198 -21.47 5.62 0.63
C LYS A 198 -21.99 6.41 -0.57
N GLN A 199 -21.30 7.48 -0.97
CA GLN A 199 -21.71 8.34 -2.09
C GLN A 199 -21.28 7.79 -3.44
N CYS A 200 -20.07 7.21 -3.55
CA CYS A 200 -19.49 6.80 -4.82
C CYS A 200 -19.46 5.27 -5.05
N GLN A 201 -19.61 4.45 -4.00
CA GLN A 201 -19.44 3.00 -4.09
C GLN A 201 -20.33 2.36 -5.15
N LYS A 202 -21.58 2.80 -5.28
CA LYS A 202 -22.52 2.29 -6.31
C LYS A 202 -21.99 2.50 -7.74
N ASN A 203 -21.34 3.64 -7.99
CA ASN A 203 -20.74 3.95 -9.29
C ASN A 203 -19.46 3.16 -9.50
N LEU A 204 -18.61 3.01 -8.47
CA LEU A 204 -17.42 2.19 -8.51
C LEU A 204 -17.75 0.70 -8.77
N ASP A 205 -18.86 0.19 -8.21
CA ASP A 205 -19.32 -1.17 -8.47
C ASP A 205 -19.84 -1.36 -9.91
N LYS A 206 -20.45 -0.33 -10.50
CA LYS A 206 -20.96 -0.35 -11.89
C LYS A 206 -19.85 -0.30 -12.93
N ASN A 207 -18.73 0.38 -12.65
CA ASN A 207 -17.58 0.52 -13.55
C ASN A 207 -16.83 -0.80 -13.79
N LYS A 208 -17.53 -1.94 -13.70
CA LYS A 208 -17.04 -3.30 -13.89
C LYS A 208 -16.40 -3.54 -15.27
N TYR A 209 -16.62 -2.65 -16.23
CA TYR A 209 -16.31 -2.85 -17.65
C TYR A 209 -15.20 -1.94 -18.21
N ILE A 210 -14.61 -1.05 -17.41
CA ILE A 210 -13.45 -0.28 -17.89
C ILE A 210 -12.18 -1.05 -17.50
N ILE A 211 -11.87 -2.05 -18.32
CA ILE A 211 -10.54 -2.67 -18.37
C ILE A 211 -9.94 -2.18 -19.69
N PHE A 212 -8.98 -1.29 -19.61
CA PHE A 212 -8.03 -1.02 -20.69
C PHE A 212 -6.75 -1.78 -20.43
#